data_0140f9232ce2322c4d2d2091ee123455
#
_entry.id   0140f9232ce2322c4d2d2091ee123455
#
_cell.length_a   1.000
_cell.length_b   1.000
_cell.length_c   1.000
_cell.angle_alpha   90.00
_cell.angle_beta   90.00
_cell.angle_gamma   90.00
#
_symmetry.space_group_name_H-M   'P 1'
#
loop_
_entity.id
_entity.type
_entity.pdbx_description
1 polymer ?
#
loop_
_entity_poly.entity_id
_entity_poly.type
_entity_poly.pdbx_seq_one_letter_code
_entity_poly.pdbx_strand_id
1 'polypeptide(L)'
;MSQLTETQYHQLVDDILLQIEQKLEEIEDDLDIDYENFGGKLDIEFADRSKIILNKQEPLLQLWVATKFNGYHFSYQDGKWIDERFGDEFWHFIEEAVEKQAGTKVKFSD
;
A
#
# COMPACT_ATOMS: atom_id res chain seq x y z
N MET A 1 12.53 12.50 -19.90
CA MET A 1 11.70 11.53 -19.19
C MET A 1 12.58 10.72 -18.26
N SER A 2 12.32 10.80 -17.00
CA SER A 2 13.12 10.10 -16.02
C SER A 2 12.52 8.73 -15.75
N GLN A 3 13.35 7.72 -15.90
CA GLN A 3 12.98 6.39 -15.47
C GLN A 3 13.48 6.18 -14.06
N LEU A 4 12.67 5.50 -13.30
CA LEU A 4 13.01 5.15 -11.95
C LEU A 4 14.14 4.11 -11.98
N THR A 5 15.21 4.35 -11.22
CA THR A 5 16.24 3.32 -11.08
C THR A 5 15.80 2.31 -10.04
N GLU A 6 16.45 1.13 -10.07
CA GLU A 6 16.13 0.09 -9.12
C GLU A 6 16.35 0.55 -7.68
N THR A 7 17.45 1.26 -7.43
CA THR A 7 17.74 1.81 -6.10
C THR A 7 16.68 2.81 -5.66
N GLN A 8 16.29 3.71 -6.56
CA GLN A 8 15.23 4.68 -6.26
C GLN A 8 13.91 3.99 -5.99
N TYR A 9 13.60 2.97 -6.78
CA TYR A 9 12.38 2.19 -6.61
C TYR A 9 12.30 1.59 -5.21
N HIS A 10 13.36 0.93 -4.76
CA HIS A 10 13.36 0.33 -3.44
C HIS A 10 13.22 1.38 -2.33
N GLN A 11 13.91 2.51 -2.46
CA GLN A 11 13.78 3.57 -1.47
C GLN A 11 12.36 4.10 -1.37
N LEU A 12 11.74 4.36 -2.53
CA LEU A 12 10.38 4.91 -2.57
C LEU A 12 9.36 3.92 -1.99
N VAL A 13 9.46 2.66 -2.39
CA VAL A 13 8.52 1.66 -1.89
C VAL A 13 8.73 1.38 -0.42
N ASP A 14 9.98 1.28 0.02
CA ASP A 14 10.27 1.05 1.44
C ASP A 14 9.72 2.20 2.30
N ASP A 15 9.84 3.44 1.83
CA ASP A 15 9.28 4.59 2.53
C ASP A 15 7.75 4.49 2.63
N ILE A 16 7.09 4.06 1.55
CA ILE A 16 5.64 3.86 1.57
C ILE A 16 5.25 2.82 2.60
N LEU A 17 5.93 1.67 2.58
CA LEU A 17 5.61 0.58 3.50
C LEU A 17 5.84 1.01 4.95
N LEU A 18 6.93 1.74 5.20
CA LEU A 18 7.23 2.22 6.53
C LEU A 18 6.18 3.21 7.03
N GLN A 19 5.76 4.12 6.17
CA GLN A 19 4.73 5.10 6.52
C GLN A 19 3.42 4.42 6.89
N ILE A 20 3.04 3.39 6.12
CA ILE A 20 1.84 2.62 6.40
C ILE A 20 1.98 1.88 7.74
N GLU A 21 3.12 1.24 7.97
CA GLU A 21 3.34 0.50 9.23
C GLU A 21 3.28 1.42 10.44
N GLN A 22 3.87 2.61 10.35
CA GLN A 22 3.84 3.57 11.46
C GLN A 22 2.41 3.96 11.81
N LYS A 23 1.58 4.14 10.79
CA LYS A 23 0.17 4.47 11.02
C LYS A 23 -0.61 3.29 11.58
N LEU A 24 -0.35 2.09 11.07
CA LEU A 24 -1.01 0.89 11.58
C LEU A 24 -0.66 0.65 13.05
N GLU A 25 0.58 0.93 13.42
CA GLU A 25 1.01 0.79 14.82
C GLU A 25 0.18 1.67 15.75
N GLU A 26 -0.22 2.86 15.28
CA GLU A 26 -1.03 3.78 16.07
C GLU A 26 -2.46 3.30 16.26
N ILE A 27 -3.00 2.55 15.30
CA ILE A 27 -4.42 2.22 15.27
C ILE A 27 -4.73 0.72 15.44
N GLU A 28 -3.69 -0.13 15.50
CA GLU A 28 -3.89 -1.58 15.48
C GLU A 28 -4.77 -2.08 16.62
N ASP A 29 -4.60 -1.53 17.81
CA ASP A 29 -5.39 -1.96 18.97
C ASP A 29 -6.84 -1.53 18.87
N ASP A 30 -7.06 -0.30 18.40
CA ASP A 30 -8.42 0.26 18.30
C ASP A 30 -9.25 -0.41 17.22
N LEU A 31 -8.62 -0.82 16.13
CA LEU A 31 -9.32 -1.37 14.98
C LEU A 31 -9.13 -2.87 14.81
N ASP A 32 -8.42 -3.50 15.74
CA ASP A 32 -8.16 -4.94 15.68
C ASP A 32 -7.50 -5.33 14.35
N ILE A 33 -6.45 -4.60 14.01
CA ILE A 33 -5.69 -4.81 12.77
C ILE A 33 -4.34 -5.44 13.12
N ASP A 34 -3.98 -6.50 12.39
CA ASP A 34 -2.65 -7.10 12.47
C ASP A 34 -1.89 -6.79 11.19
N TYR A 35 -0.58 -6.66 11.28
CA TYR A 35 0.23 -6.49 10.08
C TYR A 35 1.59 -7.13 10.26
N GLU A 36 2.18 -7.51 9.14
CA GLU A 36 3.47 -8.16 9.14
C GLU A 36 4.24 -7.78 7.89
N ASN A 37 5.53 -7.43 8.06
CA ASN A 37 6.39 -7.06 6.94
C ASN A 37 7.42 -8.17 6.71
N PHE A 38 7.43 -8.72 5.49
CA PHE A 38 8.32 -9.81 5.10
C PHE A 38 9.41 -9.33 4.13
N GLY A 39 9.97 -8.14 4.37
CA GLY A 39 11.06 -7.65 3.52
C GLY A 39 10.59 -7.29 2.12
N GLY A 40 9.70 -6.33 2.01
CA GLY A 40 9.18 -5.89 0.73
C GLY A 40 7.77 -6.36 0.43
N LYS A 41 7.20 -7.08 1.38
CA LYS A 41 5.80 -7.50 1.31
C LYS A 41 5.15 -7.16 2.64
N LEU A 42 4.11 -6.34 2.59
CA LEU A 42 3.36 -5.96 3.79
C LEU A 42 1.99 -6.63 3.74
N ASP A 43 1.69 -7.42 4.77
CA ASP A 43 0.47 -8.18 4.88
C ASP A 43 -0.36 -7.54 6.00
N ILE A 44 -1.55 -7.03 5.68
CA ILE A 44 -2.44 -6.38 6.65
C ILE A 44 -3.71 -7.21 6.79
N GLU A 45 -4.04 -7.61 8.01
CA GLU A 45 -5.25 -8.39 8.27
C GLU A 45 -6.22 -7.57 9.13
N PHE A 46 -7.47 -7.51 8.71
CA PHE A 46 -8.52 -6.74 9.38
C PHE A 46 -9.34 -7.62 10.31
N ALA A 47 -10.18 -6.98 11.13
CA ALA A 47 -10.99 -7.69 12.12
C ALA A 47 -11.90 -8.76 11.50
N ASP A 48 -12.36 -8.54 10.28
CA ASP A 48 -13.23 -9.50 9.57
C ASP A 48 -12.43 -10.60 8.86
N ARG A 49 -11.12 -10.67 9.10
CA ARG A 49 -10.19 -11.63 8.49
C ARG A 49 -9.83 -11.33 7.04
N SER A 50 -10.37 -10.26 6.46
CA SER A 50 -9.95 -9.86 5.12
C SER A 50 -8.56 -9.24 5.18
N LYS A 51 -7.87 -9.20 4.05
CA LYS A 51 -6.49 -8.74 3.99
C LYS A 51 -6.28 -7.73 2.89
N ILE A 52 -5.27 -6.89 3.08
CA ILE A 52 -4.67 -6.09 2.02
C ILE A 52 -3.19 -6.44 2.01
N ILE A 53 -2.68 -6.85 0.84
CA ILE A 53 -1.28 -7.27 0.72
C ILE A 53 -0.60 -6.36 -0.28
N LEU A 54 0.48 -5.69 0.17
CA LEU A 54 1.30 -4.84 -0.68
C LEU A 54 2.60 -5.59 -0.97
N ASN A 55 2.98 -5.67 -2.24
CA ASN A 55 4.11 -6.47 -2.63
C ASN A 55 4.93 -5.77 -3.71
N LYS A 56 6.26 -5.78 -3.54
CA LYS A 56 7.15 -5.26 -4.58
C LYS A 56 7.12 -6.17 -5.79
N GLN A 57 7.09 -5.58 -6.97
CA GLN A 57 7.26 -6.31 -8.22
C GLN A 57 8.46 -5.70 -8.93
N GLU A 58 9.65 -6.18 -8.55
CA GLU A 58 10.91 -5.59 -8.97
C GLU A 58 11.15 -5.56 -10.48
N PRO A 59 10.90 -6.65 -11.22
CA PRO A 59 11.17 -6.63 -12.65
C PRO A 59 10.40 -5.56 -13.40
N LEU A 60 9.26 -5.14 -12.87
CA LEU A 60 8.42 -4.13 -13.50
C LEU A 60 8.51 -2.77 -12.82
N LEU A 61 9.29 -2.67 -11.75
CA LEU A 61 9.38 -1.47 -10.91
C LEU A 61 8.00 -0.99 -10.48
N GLN A 62 7.16 -1.91 -10.07
CA GLN A 62 5.78 -1.65 -9.67
C GLN A 62 5.54 -2.03 -8.22
N LEU A 63 4.49 -1.47 -7.66
CA LEU A 63 3.96 -1.86 -6.35
C LEU A 63 2.61 -2.51 -6.60
N TRP A 64 2.50 -3.78 -6.26
CA TRP A 64 1.26 -4.53 -6.44
C TRP A 64 0.50 -4.59 -5.13
N VAL A 65 -0.81 -4.38 -5.20
CA VAL A 65 -1.68 -4.39 -4.03
C VAL A 65 -2.86 -5.30 -4.28
N ALA A 66 -3.08 -6.26 -3.40
CA ALA A 66 -4.25 -7.13 -3.45
C ALA A 66 -5.15 -6.78 -2.28
N THR A 67 -6.43 -6.51 -2.57
CA THR A 67 -7.42 -6.23 -1.55
C THR A 67 -8.48 -7.32 -1.56
N LYS A 68 -9.45 -7.21 -0.67
CA LYS A 68 -10.61 -8.10 -0.64
C LYS A 68 -11.38 -8.05 -1.97
N PHE A 69 -11.30 -6.95 -2.69
CA PHE A 69 -12.12 -6.70 -3.87
C PHE A 69 -11.40 -6.90 -5.19
N ASN A 70 -10.14 -6.50 -5.29
CA ASN A 70 -9.38 -6.54 -6.56
C ASN A 70 -7.89 -6.53 -6.35
N GLY A 71 -7.15 -6.78 -7.43
CA GLY A 71 -5.71 -6.58 -7.49
C GLY A 71 -5.38 -5.32 -8.27
N TYR A 72 -4.33 -4.61 -7.86
CA TYR A 72 -3.93 -3.33 -8.43
C TYR A 72 -2.43 -3.30 -8.67
N HIS A 73 -2.01 -2.66 -9.76
CA HIS A 73 -0.60 -2.52 -10.12
C HIS A 73 -0.26 -1.04 -10.25
N PHE A 74 0.57 -0.53 -9.35
CA PHE A 74 0.94 0.89 -9.33
C PHE A 74 2.31 1.10 -9.95
N SER A 75 2.39 2.04 -10.89
CA SER A 75 3.63 2.48 -11.52
C SER A 75 3.95 3.90 -11.10
N TYR A 76 5.24 4.23 -11.04
CA TYR A 76 5.67 5.57 -10.64
C TYR A 76 5.62 6.50 -11.85
N GLN A 77 4.80 7.54 -11.77
CA GLN A 77 4.59 8.50 -12.85
C GLN A 77 4.60 9.92 -12.29
N ASP A 78 5.57 10.71 -12.70
CA ASP A 78 5.64 12.13 -12.33
C ASP A 78 5.50 12.38 -10.82
N GLY A 79 6.22 11.60 -10.04
CA GLY A 79 6.23 11.76 -8.59
C GLY A 79 5.11 11.08 -7.85
N LYS A 80 4.27 10.33 -8.55
CA LYS A 80 3.13 9.64 -7.93
C LYS A 80 3.07 8.19 -8.36
N TRP A 81 2.48 7.36 -7.52
CA TRP A 81 2.21 5.96 -7.84
C TRP A 81 0.78 5.86 -8.35
N ILE A 82 0.63 5.47 -9.61
CA ILE A 82 -0.67 5.45 -10.30
C ILE A 82 -1.00 4.02 -10.73
N ASP A 83 -2.23 3.57 -10.43
CA ASP A 83 -2.69 2.26 -10.87
C ASP A 83 -2.90 2.25 -12.38
N GLU A 84 -2.34 1.24 -13.04
CA GLU A 84 -2.38 1.15 -14.50
C GLU A 84 -3.77 0.87 -15.05
N ARG A 85 -4.60 0.23 -14.24
CA ARG A 85 -5.91 -0.22 -14.72
C ARG A 85 -7.01 0.82 -14.49
N PHE A 86 -6.99 1.45 -13.30
CA PHE A 86 -8.07 2.37 -12.91
C PHE A 86 -7.62 3.83 -12.81
N GLY A 87 -6.32 4.08 -12.86
CA GLY A 87 -5.79 5.44 -12.79
C GLY A 87 -5.78 6.07 -11.41
N ASP A 88 -5.98 5.29 -10.37
CA ASP A 88 -6.01 5.82 -9.01
C ASP A 88 -4.61 6.15 -8.50
N GLU A 89 -4.51 7.22 -7.72
CA GLU A 89 -3.28 7.55 -7.03
C GLU A 89 -3.21 6.72 -5.74
N PHE A 90 -2.00 6.23 -5.40
CA PHE A 90 -1.81 5.24 -4.36
C PHE A 90 -2.38 5.64 -2.99
N TRP A 91 -2.05 6.84 -2.49
CA TRP A 91 -2.47 7.21 -1.14
C TRP A 91 -3.99 7.36 -1.04
N HIS A 92 -4.59 7.94 -2.06
CA HIS A 92 -6.05 8.04 -2.11
C HIS A 92 -6.67 6.65 -2.14
N PHE A 93 -6.11 5.77 -2.98
CA PHE A 93 -6.58 4.40 -3.12
C PHE A 93 -6.48 3.63 -1.79
N ILE A 94 -5.31 3.68 -1.13
CA ILE A 94 -5.10 2.86 0.06
C ILE A 94 -5.98 3.32 1.22
N GLU A 95 -6.22 4.63 1.31
CA GLU A 95 -7.13 5.16 2.34
C GLU A 95 -8.55 4.66 2.14
N GLU A 96 -9.03 4.64 0.90
CA GLU A 96 -10.35 4.10 0.60
C GLU A 96 -10.42 2.60 0.84
N ALA A 97 -9.39 1.86 0.43
CA ALA A 97 -9.37 0.42 0.60
C ALA A 97 -9.39 0.03 2.08
N VAL A 98 -8.58 0.72 2.89
CA VAL A 98 -8.54 0.47 4.32
C VAL A 98 -9.88 0.84 4.97
N GLU A 99 -10.45 1.96 4.57
CA GLU A 99 -11.76 2.36 5.10
C GLU A 99 -12.83 1.30 4.85
N LYS A 100 -12.86 0.75 3.64
CA LYS A 100 -13.85 -0.28 3.29
C LYS A 100 -13.67 -1.54 4.11
N GLN A 101 -12.44 -1.96 4.34
CA GLN A 101 -12.17 -3.22 5.04
C GLN A 101 -12.14 -3.07 6.55
N ALA A 102 -11.71 -1.93 7.07
CA ALA A 102 -11.69 -1.66 8.50
C ALA A 102 -13.03 -1.14 9.01
N GLY A 103 -13.85 -0.61 8.14
CA GLY A 103 -15.14 -0.05 8.54
C GLY A 103 -15.05 1.34 9.14
N THR A 104 -13.89 1.98 9.08
CA THR A 104 -13.71 3.32 9.59
C THR A 104 -12.61 4.02 8.78
N LYS A 105 -12.67 5.34 8.80
CA LYS A 105 -11.76 6.15 8.00
C LYS A 105 -10.38 6.22 8.66
N VAL A 106 -9.34 5.96 7.88
CA VAL A 106 -7.96 6.02 8.33
C VAL A 106 -7.16 6.84 7.32
N LYS A 107 -6.38 7.81 7.81
CA LYS A 107 -5.52 8.62 6.95
C LYS A 107 -4.07 8.20 7.08
N PHE A 108 -3.42 7.96 5.96
CA PHE A 108 -2.00 7.60 5.92
C PHE A 108 -1.12 8.77 5.50
N SER A 109 -1.66 9.71 4.73
CA SER A 109 -0.93 10.90 4.32
C SER A 109 -1.53 12.13 4.98
N ASP A 110 -0.70 13.10 5.22
CA ASP A 110 -1.14 14.35 5.86
C ASP A 110 -1.82 15.29 4.88
#